data_fa7fd8ea9bd9720c2c8ff5a6d7d27fa7
#
_entry.id   fa7fd8ea9bd9720c2c8ff5a6d7d27fa7
#
_cell.length_a   1.000
_cell.length_b   1.000
_cell.length_c   1.000
_cell.angle_alpha   90.00
_cell.angle_beta   90.00
_cell.angle_gamma   90.00
#
_symmetry.space_group_name_H-M   'P 1'
#
loop_
_entity.id
_entity.type
_entity.pdbx_description
1 polymer ?
#
loop_
_entity_poly.entity_id
_entity_poly.type
_entity_poly.pdbx_seq_one_letter_code
_entity_poly.pdbx_strand_id
1 'polypeptide(L)'
;MCICGCILQFYLLKNHLKISIILPIKDTAKYLKTCLDSILSQTYQNWELLAVDDDSSDDCFSILVEYAKIDSRITALKNPNPGLLNALRFGYSHSTGELIHRMDSDDVMPGDKLEVMLASISATLDGRSTTLDVRLTALDGHNEAFKKGALITGATEYFSDEGPIGDGFKRYDRWLMEVAKNQSYREEVYKECVIPSNCWLVHRDDFDKIGAFDSDTFPEDYDLCFRFIAGGLKIIGLPKVLHHWRDRNDRISRTWEVYKDNRFFELKAHYFFKMDRDKKRPLVLWGAGKNGKDLAKFILKEEENLIWVCDNDNKIGKDIYGVKMQHFSSIERLNSPQIIIAVASPDGQREVKRELNVLNYLKGKDYWFFA
;
A
#
# COMPACT_ATOMS: atom_id res chain seq x y z
N MET A 1 -3.80 -43.12 11.29
CA MET A 1 -2.52 -42.72 10.64
C MET A 1 -2.41 -41.20 10.67
N CYS A 2 -1.46 -40.75 11.14
CA CYS A 2 -0.85 -39.76 11.99
C CYS A 2 -1.14 -38.30 11.56
N ILE A 3 -2.00 -37.60 12.29
CA ILE A 3 -2.18 -36.13 12.30
C ILE A 3 -0.85 -35.43 12.67
N CYS A 4 0.01 -36.10 13.43
CA CYS A 4 1.29 -35.58 13.90
C CYS A 4 2.32 -35.36 12.77
N GLY A 5 2.33 -36.17 11.72
CA GLY A 5 3.27 -36.05 10.60
C GLY A 5 3.02 -34.84 9.71
N CYS A 6 1.75 -34.50 9.47
CA CYS A 6 1.39 -33.32 8.65
C CYS A 6 1.64 -32.00 9.39
N ILE A 7 1.41 -31.96 10.71
CA ILE A 7 1.71 -30.78 11.52
C ILE A 7 3.23 -30.55 11.59
N LEU A 8 4.03 -31.60 11.73
CA LEU A 8 5.49 -31.51 11.76
C LEU A 8 6.06 -31.09 10.40
N GLN A 9 5.49 -31.58 9.29
CA GLN A 9 5.90 -31.23 7.93
C GLN A 9 5.51 -29.79 7.58
N PHE A 10 4.34 -29.33 8.04
CA PHE A 10 3.91 -27.92 7.95
C PHE A 10 4.82 -26.99 8.76
N TYR A 11 5.19 -27.40 9.98
CA TYR A 11 6.15 -26.68 10.83
C TYR A 11 7.55 -26.63 10.20
N LEU A 12 7.99 -27.68 9.56
CA LEU A 12 9.29 -27.77 8.89
C LEU A 12 9.32 -26.89 7.63
N LEU A 13 8.26 -26.89 6.79
CA LEU A 13 8.16 -26.04 5.60
C LEU A 13 8.03 -24.54 5.95
N LYS A 14 7.28 -24.22 7.00
CA LYS A 14 7.09 -22.85 7.47
C LYS A 14 8.41 -22.21 7.94
N ASN A 15 9.32 -23.02 8.49
CA ASN A 15 10.61 -22.54 9.02
C ASN A 15 11.71 -22.39 7.95
N HIS A 16 11.44 -22.71 6.68
CA HIS A 16 12.46 -22.65 5.63
C HIS A 16 12.54 -21.30 4.90
N LEU A 17 11.45 -20.56 4.77
CA LEU A 17 11.43 -19.30 4.03
C LEU A 17 12.03 -18.16 4.83
N LYS A 18 13.18 -17.68 4.44
CA LYS A 18 13.84 -16.55 5.10
C LYS A 18 13.19 -15.23 4.67
N ILE A 19 12.86 -14.39 5.64
CA ILE A 19 12.34 -13.04 5.42
C ILE A 19 13.47 -12.03 5.56
N SER A 20 13.73 -11.25 4.51
CA SER A 20 14.62 -10.09 4.60
C SER A 20 13.78 -8.85 4.97
N ILE A 21 14.09 -8.26 6.10
CA ILE A 21 13.51 -7.00 6.56
C ILE A 21 14.45 -5.87 6.16
N ILE A 22 14.01 -4.95 5.32
CA ILE A 22 14.78 -3.80 4.89
C ILE A 22 14.35 -2.59 5.72
N LEU A 23 15.29 -2.04 6.50
CA LEU A 23 15.05 -0.96 7.46
C LEU A 23 15.93 0.25 7.12
N PRO A 24 15.44 1.25 6.36
CA PRO A 24 16.13 2.51 6.20
C PRO A 24 16.01 3.35 7.48
N ILE A 25 17.09 4.03 7.86
CA ILE A 25 17.15 4.77 9.13
C ILE A 25 17.73 6.16 8.86
N LYS A 26 17.04 7.20 9.34
CA LYS A 26 17.49 8.57 9.30
C LYS A 26 17.01 9.35 10.51
N ASP A 27 17.93 9.76 11.38
CA ASP A 27 17.68 10.66 12.53
C ASP A 27 16.49 10.20 13.42
N THR A 28 16.48 8.91 13.80
CA THR A 28 15.41 8.26 14.59
C THR A 28 15.91 7.60 15.87
N ALA A 29 17.09 7.97 16.39
CA ALA A 29 17.68 7.33 17.58
C ALA A 29 16.74 7.24 18.78
N LYS A 30 15.86 8.25 18.95
CA LYS A 30 14.82 8.29 19.99
C LYS A 30 13.87 7.09 19.93
N TYR A 31 13.58 6.57 18.75
CA TYR A 31 12.57 5.53 18.50
C TYR A 31 13.16 4.19 18.12
N LEU A 32 14.41 4.20 17.62
CA LEU A 32 15.06 3.06 16.98
C LEU A 32 15.15 1.84 17.87
N LYS A 33 15.43 2.00 19.18
CA LYS A 33 15.48 0.86 20.12
C LYS A 33 14.14 0.14 20.20
N THR A 34 13.03 0.89 20.32
CA THR A 34 11.67 0.32 20.37
C THR A 34 11.33 -0.41 19.06
N CYS A 35 11.74 0.13 17.92
CA CYS A 35 11.60 -0.52 16.63
C CYS A 35 12.36 -1.85 16.58
N LEU A 36 13.66 -1.86 16.92
CA LEU A 36 14.50 -3.04 16.90
C LEU A 36 14.01 -4.13 17.89
N ASP A 37 13.59 -3.74 19.10
CA ASP A 37 13.00 -4.65 20.08
C ASP A 37 11.73 -5.32 19.55
N SER A 38 10.91 -4.59 18.80
CA SER A 38 9.70 -5.14 18.19
C SER A 38 10.00 -6.17 17.09
N ILE A 39 11.11 -6.01 16.36
CA ILE A 39 11.60 -6.98 15.38
C ILE A 39 12.18 -8.21 16.07
N LEU A 40 12.98 -8.02 17.12
CA LEU A 40 13.55 -9.12 17.91
C LEU A 40 12.49 -9.99 18.58
N SER A 41 11.35 -9.39 18.94
CA SER A 41 10.22 -10.07 19.58
C SER A 41 9.34 -10.89 18.64
N GLN A 42 9.63 -10.91 17.33
CA GLN A 42 8.81 -11.66 16.38
C GLN A 42 8.78 -13.14 16.69
N THR A 43 7.58 -13.75 16.67
CA THR A 43 7.40 -15.20 16.90
C THR A 43 7.99 -16.04 15.77
N TYR A 44 7.96 -15.54 14.54
CA TYR A 44 8.69 -16.15 13.42
C TYR A 44 10.18 -15.80 13.49
N GLN A 45 11.06 -16.80 13.50
CA GLN A 45 12.48 -16.61 13.80
C GLN A 45 13.41 -16.63 12.57
N ASN A 46 12.95 -17.13 11.41
CA ASN A 46 13.80 -17.20 10.22
C ASN A 46 13.75 -15.90 9.39
N TRP A 47 14.35 -14.85 9.95
CA TRP A 47 14.49 -13.56 9.30
C TRP A 47 15.92 -13.03 9.40
N GLU A 48 16.22 -12.08 8.56
CA GLU A 48 17.38 -11.19 8.65
C GLU A 48 16.93 -9.74 8.59
N LEU A 49 17.68 -8.85 9.23
CA LEU A 49 17.46 -7.41 9.21
C LEU A 49 18.62 -6.70 8.54
N LEU A 50 18.37 -6.03 7.44
CA LEU A 50 19.29 -5.13 6.75
C LEU A 50 18.97 -3.71 7.23
N ALA A 51 19.63 -3.26 8.29
CA ALA A 51 19.42 -1.95 8.91
C ALA A 51 20.42 -0.94 8.32
N VAL A 52 19.91 -0.02 7.51
CA VAL A 52 20.72 0.89 6.70
C VAL A 52 20.63 2.31 7.24
N ASP A 53 21.69 2.77 7.87
CA ASP A 53 21.84 4.15 8.31
C ASP A 53 22.08 5.07 7.11
N ASP A 54 21.17 5.99 6.87
CA ASP A 54 21.18 6.95 5.76
C ASP A 54 21.86 8.26 6.16
N ASP A 55 23.09 8.18 6.66
CA ASP A 55 23.87 9.33 7.11
C ASP A 55 23.16 10.10 8.23
N SER A 56 22.76 9.39 9.29
CA SER A 56 22.14 10.01 10.47
C SER A 56 23.13 10.88 11.22
N SER A 57 22.65 12.00 11.73
CA SER A 57 23.41 12.94 12.55
C SER A 57 23.34 12.64 14.06
N ASP A 58 22.45 11.75 14.45
CA ASP A 58 22.22 11.28 15.83
C ASP A 58 22.88 9.93 16.11
N ASP A 59 22.56 9.30 17.25
CA ASP A 59 23.15 8.05 17.70
C ASP A 59 22.65 6.77 16.98
N CYS A 60 21.90 6.90 15.87
CA CYS A 60 21.32 5.76 15.16
C CYS A 60 22.35 4.67 14.86
N PHE A 61 23.48 5.02 14.22
CA PHE A 61 24.45 4.01 13.83
C PHE A 61 25.11 3.31 15.03
N SER A 62 25.40 4.02 16.12
CA SER A 62 25.95 3.40 17.35
C SER A 62 24.95 2.41 17.96
N ILE A 63 23.66 2.75 18.00
CA ILE A 63 22.60 1.84 18.44
C ILE A 63 22.56 0.58 17.56
N LEU A 64 22.60 0.72 16.23
CA LEU A 64 22.62 -0.42 15.31
C LEU A 64 23.80 -1.36 15.55
N VAL A 65 25.00 -0.82 15.74
CA VAL A 65 26.19 -1.61 16.02
C VAL A 65 26.05 -2.39 17.32
N GLU A 66 25.44 -1.82 18.35
CA GLU A 66 25.15 -2.54 19.61
C GLU A 66 24.20 -3.71 19.37
N TYR A 67 23.08 -3.50 18.64
CA TYR A 67 22.12 -4.57 18.36
C TYR A 67 22.70 -5.68 17.47
N ALA A 68 23.52 -5.34 16.48
CA ALA A 68 24.20 -6.32 15.63
C ALA A 68 25.21 -7.20 16.39
N LYS A 69 25.73 -6.74 17.54
CA LYS A 69 26.56 -7.56 18.44
C LYS A 69 25.72 -8.55 19.27
N ILE A 70 24.46 -8.21 19.56
CA ILE A 70 23.56 -9.01 20.37
C ILE A 70 22.90 -10.12 19.55
N ASP A 71 22.51 -9.80 18.28
CA ASP A 71 21.81 -10.74 17.40
C ASP A 71 22.45 -10.76 16.00
N SER A 72 23.00 -11.91 15.63
CA SER A 72 23.69 -12.11 14.34
C SER A 72 22.78 -12.01 13.10
N ARG A 73 21.45 -11.99 13.27
CA ARG A 73 20.49 -11.75 12.19
C ARG A 73 20.42 -10.29 11.77
N ILE A 74 21.00 -9.36 12.55
CA ILE A 74 21.02 -7.94 12.30
C ILE A 74 22.31 -7.55 11.62
N THR A 75 22.22 -6.95 10.44
CA THR A 75 23.35 -6.37 9.71
C THR A 75 23.22 -4.85 9.72
N ALA A 76 24.17 -4.18 10.39
CA ALA A 76 24.28 -2.72 10.42
C ALA A 76 25.07 -2.22 9.20
N LEU A 77 24.44 -1.44 8.34
CA LEU A 77 25.01 -0.91 7.12
C LEU A 77 25.01 0.62 7.14
N LYS A 78 26.02 1.24 6.50
CA LYS A 78 26.00 2.67 6.19
C LYS A 78 25.67 2.87 4.72
N ASN A 79 24.68 3.71 4.43
CA ASN A 79 24.32 4.04 3.05
C ASN A 79 25.47 4.82 2.37
N PRO A 80 26.05 4.31 1.28
CA PRO A 80 27.13 5.01 0.59
C PRO A 80 26.65 6.25 -0.17
N ASN A 81 25.36 6.32 -0.52
CA ASN A 81 24.73 7.40 -1.26
C ASN A 81 23.47 7.85 -0.53
N PRO A 82 23.49 8.99 0.19
CA PRO A 82 22.34 9.42 0.98
C PRO A 82 21.02 9.49 0.20
N GLY A 83 19.92 9.18 0.89
CA GLY A 83 18.56 9.21 0.39
C GLY A 83 17.80 7.92 0.62
N LEU A 84 16.52 8.04 0.95
CA LEU A 84 15.63 6.93 1.33
C LEU A 84 15.66 5.78 0.30
N LEU A 85 15.49 6.09 -1.00
CA LEU A 85 15.50 5.07 -2.05
C LEU A 85 16.88 4.38 -2.17
N ASN A 86 17.96 5.13 -2.01
CA ASN A 86 19.31 4.57 -2.03
C ASN A 86 19.54 3.63 -0.83
N ALA A 87 19.04 3.99 0.36
CA ALA A 87 19.11 3.14 1.53
C ALA A 87 18.31 1.84 1.33
N LEU A 88 17.09 1.94 0.76
CA LEU A 88 16.27 0.78 0.44
C LEU A 88 16.96 -0.15 -0.58
N ARG A 89 17.48 0.40 -1.69
CA ARG A 89 18.23 -0.33 -2.71
C ARG A 89 19.46 -1.01 -2.12
N PHE A 90 20.22 -0.28 -1.31
CA PHE A 90 21.43 -0.79 -0.69
C PHE A 90 21.14 -1.93 0.29
N GLY A 91 20.13 -1.77 1.15
CA GLY A 91 19.67 -2.85 2.03
C GLY A 91 19.17 -4.06 1.24
N TYR A 92 18.38 -3.84 0.20
CA TYR A 92 17.87 -4.91 -0.67
C TYR A 92 18.99 -5.69 -1.38
N SER A 93 20.01 -5.00 -1.89
CA SER A 93 21.16 -5.64 -2.56
C SER A 93 21.99 -6.55 -1.65
N HIS A 94 21.92 -6.36 -0.32
CA HIS A 94 22.59 -7.20 0.69
C HIS A 94 21.68 -8.29 1.25
N SER A 95 20.42 -8.31 0.88
CA SER A 95 19.43 -9.25 1.40
C SER A 95 19.48 -10.59 0.69
N THR A 96 19.19 -11.68 1.41
CA THR A 96 19.30 -13.07 0.91
C THR A 96 18.01 -13.89 1.07
N GLY A 97 17.01 -13.37 1.78
CA GLY A 97 15.74 -14.07 2.03
C GLY A 97 14.87 -14.21 0.78
N GLU A 98 14.09 -15.27 0.73
CA GLU A 98 13.10 -15.53 -0.33
C GLU A 98 11.92 -14.57 -0.26
N LEU A 99 11.67 -14.01 0.92
CA LEU A 99 10.58 -13.06 1.17
C LEU A 99 11.14 -11.70 1.55
N ILE A 100 10.49 -10.65 1.07
CA ILE A 100 10.89 -9.27 1.31
C ILE A 100 9.82 -8.55 2.11
N HIS A 101 10.27 -7.82 3.11
CA HIS A 101 9.48 -6.92 3.96
C HIS A 101 10.21 -5.58 4.14
N ARG A 102 9.49 -4.47 4.20
CA ARG A 102 10.02 -3.15 4.58
C ARG A 102 9.53 -2.80 5.99
N MET A 103 10.40 -2.17 6.77
CA MET A 103 10.08 -1.60 8.07
C MET A 103 10.58 -0.16 8.12
N ASP A 104 9.88 0.74 8.80
CA ASP A 104 10.33 2.10 9.05
C ASP A 104 10.85 2.22 10.49
N SER A 105 11.94 2.99 10.70
CA SER A 105 12.77 2.94 11.92
C SER A 105 12.16 3.62 13.17
N ASP A 106 11.04 4.31 13.01
CA ASP A 106 10.30 4.96 14.09
C ASP A 106 9.01 4.21 14.49
N ASP A 107 8.70 3.09 13.82
CA ASP A 107 7.47 2.33 13.98
C ASP A 107 7.62 1.09 14.86
N VAL A 108 6.50 0.42 15.14
CA VAL A 108 6.45 -0.79 15.96
C VAL A 108 5.71 -1.91 15.25
N MET A 109 6.27 -3.09 15.26
CA MET A 109 5.75 -4.30 14.65
C MET A 109 5.08 -5.19 15.71
N PRO A 110 3.78 -5.58 15.58
CA PRO A 110 3.19 -6.61 16.47
C PRO A 110 4.02 -7.88 16.45
N GLY A 111 4.19 -8.51 17.63
CA GLY A 111 5.10 -9.64 17.80
C GLY A 111 4.80 -10.88 16.95
N ASP A 112 3.57 -11.03 16.47
CA ASP A 112 3.12 -12.13 15.59
C ASP A 112 2.98 -11.74 14.10
N LYS A 113 3.38 -10.53 13.70
CA LYS A 113 3.18 -10.00 12.35
C LYS A 113 3.72 -10.93 11.27
N LEU A 114 5.00 -11.27 11.34
CA LEU A 114 5.65 -12.07 10.30
C LEU A 114 5.03 -13.47 10.21
N GLU A 115 4.73 -14.08 11.35
CA GLU A 115 4.08 -15.39 11.40
C GLU A 115 2.68 -15.38 10.78
N VAL A 116 1.86 -14.39 11.12
CA VAL A 116 0.49 -14.23 10.62
C VAL A 116 0.50 -13.98 9.10
N MET A 117 1.38 -13.11 8.62
CA MET A 117 1.50 -12.84 7.18
C MET A 117 1.93 -14.10 6.42
N LEU A 118 2.91 -14.84 6.92
CA LEU A 118 3.39 -16.07 6.30
C LEU A 118 2.31 -17.17 6.29
N ALA A 119 1.58 -17.35 7.38
CA ALA A 119 0.51 -18.34 7.48
C ALA A 119 -0.61 -18.09 6.48
N SER A 120 -0.93 -16.83 6.22
CA SER A 120 -2.03 -16.43 5.34
C SER A 120 -1.78 -16.71 3.86
N ILE A 121 -0.54 -16.76 3.43
CA ILE A 121 -0.19 -17.14 2.06
C ILE A 121 -0.55 -18.60 1.79
N SER A 122 -0.27 -19.49 2.72
CA SER A 122 -0.55 -20.92 2.59
C SER A 122 -2.05 -21.22 2.51
N ALA A 123 -2.88 -20.53 3.30
CA ALA A 123 -4.32 -20.78 3.38
C ALA A 123 -5.12 -20.33 2.14
N THR A 124 -4.70 -19.25 1.48
CA THR A 124 -5.47 -18.63 0.38
C THR A 124 -5.28 -19.36 -0.96
N LEU A 125 -4.20 -20.09 -1.10
CA LEU A 125 -3.85 -20.78 -2.35
C LEU A 125 -4.53 -22.16 -2.48
N ASP A 126 -5.08 -22.69 -1.37
CA ASP A 126 -5.81 -23.97 -1.37
C ASP A 126 -7.30 -23.84 -1.73
N GLY A 127 -7.76 -22.66 -2.14
CA GLY A 127 -9.17 -22.43 -2.51
C GLY A 127 -10.17 -22.53 -1.36
N ARG A 128 -9.70 -22.52 -0.12
CA ARG A 128 -10.53 -22.58 1.09
C ARG A 128 -10.80 -21.17 1.61
N SER A 129 -12.08 -20.86 1.64
CA SER A 129 -12.81 -19.75 2.29
C SER A 129 -12.03 -18.58 2.90
N THR A 130 -12.42 -17.38 2.46
CA THR A 130 -11.98 -16.04 2.91
C THR A 130 -12.60 -15.58 4.23
N THR A 131 -13.15 -16.44 5.06
CA THR A 131 -13.68 -16.08 6.40
C THR A 131 -12.70 -16.46 7.48
N LEU A 132 -12.45 -15.48 8.34
CA LEU A 132 -11.49 -15.47 9.46
C LEU A 132 -11.93 -16.46 10.55
N ASP A 133 -11.86 -17.75 10.28
CA ASP A 133 -11.78 -18.76 11.31
C ASP A 133 -10.41 -19.45 11.15
N VAL A 134 -9.36 -18.75 11.57
CA VAL A 134 -8.00 -19.31 11.68
C VAL A 134 -7.97 -20.20 12.92
N ARG A 135 -8.88 -21.16 12.96
CA ARG A 135 -8.61 -22.42 13.65
C ARG A 135 -7.82 -23.25 12.67
N LEU A 136 -6.55 -23.45 13.01
CA LEU A 136 -5.63 -24.44 12.48
C LEU A 136 -6.35 -25.73 11.99
N THR A 137 -6.97 -25.71 10.83
CA THR A 137 -7.28 -26.92 10.07
C THR A 137 -6.34 -26.94 8.87
N ALA A 138 -5.04 -27.18 9.18
CA ALA A 138 -4.22 -27.87 8.23
C ALA A 138 -4.90 -29.18 7.95
N LEU A 139 -4.99 -29.57 6.69
CA LEU A 139 -4.84 -30.98 6.34
C LEU A 139 -5.38 -31.27 4.96
N ASP A 140 -4.52 -31.28 3.99
CA ASP A 140 -4.35 -32.46 3.15
C ASP A 140 -3.11 -32.23 2.30
N GLY A 141 -2.22 -33.21 2.37
CA GLY A 141 -0.85 -33.19 1.89
C GLY A 141 -0.70 -33.00 0.38
N HIS A 142 -0.59 -31.75 -0.06
CA HIS A 142 0.06 -31.43 -1.32
C HIS A 142 1.07 -30.30 -1.08
N ASN A 143 2.30 -30.67 -1.30
CA ASN A 143 3.53 -29.93 -1.20
C ASN A 143 3.53 -28.82 -2.27
N GLU A 144 2.90 -27.66 -2.03
CA GLU A 144 3.13 -26.47 -2.84
C GLU A 144 3.78 -25.41 -1.96
N ALA A 145 5.09 -25.25 -2.17
CA ALA A 145 5.87 -24.14 -1.68
C ALA A 145 5.12 -22.80 -1.92
N PHE A 146 5.35 -21.83 -1.04
CA PHE A 146 4.90 -20.44 -1.14
C PHE A 146 4.65 -20.03 -2.61
N LYS A 147 3.39 -19.92 -3.04
CA LYS A 147 3.09 -19.61 -4.44
C LYS A 147 3.45 -18.16 -4.74
N LYS A 148 4.33 -17.97 -5.73
CA LYS A 148 4.60 -16.70 -6.37
C LYS A 148 3.30 -16.11 -6.93
N GLY A 149 3.25 -14.79 -7.08
CA GLY A 149 2.10 -14.08 -7.62
C GLY A 149 1.14 -13.51 -6.58
N ALA A 150 1.53 -13.48 -5.28
CA ALA A 150 0.74 -12.89 -4.21
C ALA A 150 1.56 -11.91 -3.35
N LEU A 151 0.87 -10.91 -2.80
CA LEU A 151 1.36 -10.00 -1.77
C LEU A 151 0.40 -10.04 -0.59
N ILE A 152 0.95 -10.19 0.61
CA ILE A 152 0.17 -10.10 1.86
C ILE A 152 0.33 -8.69 2.44
N THR A 153 -0.77 -8.12 2.91
CA THR A 153 -0.80 -6.86 3.63
C THR A 153 -1.83 -6.89 4.76
N GLY A 154 -1.91 -5.85 5.57
CA GLY A 154 -2.87 -5.75 6.65
C GLY A 154 -3.20 -4.30 6.97
N ALA A 155 -4.02 -4.09 8.00
CA ALA A 155 -4.33 -2.77 8.50
C ALA A 155 -3.19 -2.21 9.37
N THR A 156 -3.16 -0.89 9.47
CA THR A 156 -2.28 -0.16 10.38
C THR A 156 -3.09 0.43 11.53
N GLU A 157 -2.38 0.86 12.57
CA GLU A 157 -2.93 1.66 13.65
C GLU A 157 -1.94 2.78 13.97
N TYR A 158 -2.38 4.02 13.84
CA TYR A 158 -1.56 5.17 14.23
C TYR A 158 -1.52 5.32 15.74
N PHE A 159 -0.33 5.61 16.26
CA PHE A 159 -0.12 5.97 17.66
C PHE A 159 0.86 7.14 17.77
N SER A 160 0.90 7.84 18.89
CA SER A 160 1.82 8.93 19.13
C SER A 160 2.21 9.01 20.61
N ASP A 161 3.47 9.33 20.87
CA ASP A 161 3.97 9.67 22.21
C ASP A 161 3.79 11.17 22.52
N GLU A 162 3.39 11.97 21.53
CA GLU A 162 3.38 13.45 21.61
C GLU A 162 1.99 14.05 21.75
N GLY A 163 0.94 13.22 21.70
CA GLY A 163 -0.43 13.70 21.84
C GLY A 163 -1.47 12.86 21.11
N PRO A 164 -2.71 13.34 21.01
CA PRO A 164 -3.79 12.59 20.38
C PRO A 164 -3.61 12.51 18.87
N ILE A 165 -3.92 11.33 18.30
CA ILE A 165 -3.92 11.11 16.87
C ILE A 165 -5.02 11.93 16.19
N GLY A 166 -4.66 12.63 15.13
CA GLY A 166 -5.59 13.42 14.32
C GLY A 166 -6.67 12.58 13.63
N ASP A 167 -7.85 13.17 13.43
CA ASP A 167 -9.00 12.46 12.85
C ASP A 167 -8.75 11.95 11.41
N GLY A 168 -7.84 12.58 10.68
CA GLY A 168 -7.41 12.14 9.35
C GLY A 168 -6.80 10.74 9.40
N PHE A 169 -5.83 10.53 10.29
CA PHE A 169 -5.16 9.25 10.48
C PHE A 169 -6.11 8.16 10.97
N LYS A 170 -6.98 8.48 11.93
CA LYS A 170 -8.02 7.55 12.40
C LYS A 170 -9.01 7.14 11.29
N ARG A 171 -9.30 8.05 10.34
CA ARG A 171 -10.14 7.71 9.18
C ARG A 171 -9.40 6.82 8.20
N TYR A 172 -8.10 7.06 7.99
CA TYR A 172 -7.26 6.25 7.12
C TYR A 172 -7.12 4.83 7.67
N ASP A 173 -6.84 4.63 8.97
CA ASP A 173 -6.77 3.31 9.61
C ASP A 173 -8.08 2.53 9.45
N ARG A 174 -9.22 3.18 9.73
CA ARG A 174 -10.53 2.54 9.53
C ARG A 174 -10.79 2.17 8.08
N TRP A 175 -10.40 3.03 7.15
CA TRP A 175 -10.55 2.77 5.73
C TRP A 175 -9.65 1.61 5.26
N LEU A 176 -8.40 1.53 5.68
CA LEU A 176 -7.52 0.38 5.38
C LEU A 176 -8.08 -0.93 5.94
N MET A 177 -8.64 -0.91 7.15
CA MET A 177 -9.32 -2.08 7.72
C MET A 177 -10.51 -2.53 6.86
N GLU A 178 -11.32 -1.59 6.35
CA GLU A 178 -12.44 -1.93 5.45
C GLU A 178 -11.94 -2.42 4.08
N VAL A 179 -10.88 -1.84 3.53
CA VAL A 179 -10.23 -2.34 2.30
C VAL A 179 -9.78 -3.78 2.50
N ALA A 180 -9.14 -4.10 3.63
CA ALA A 180 -8.68 -5.45 3.96
C ALA A 180 -9.85 -6.44 4.14
N LYS A 181 -10.93 -6.05 4.83
CA LYS A 181 -12.13 -6.88 4.99
C LYS A 181 -12.80 -7.20 3.65
N ASN A 182 -12.91 -6.20 2.79
CA ASN A 182 -13.63 -6.31 1.52
C ASN A 182 -12.73 -6.77 0.35
N GLN A 183 -11.42 -6.90 0.57
CA GLN A 183 -10.41 -7.19 -0.47
C GLN A 183 -10.46 -6.21 -1.65
N SER A 184 -10.83 -4.94 -1.38
CA SER A 184 -11.15 -3.93 -2.40
C SER A 184 -9.93 -3.08 -2.83
N TYR A 185 -8.74 -3.69 -2.85
CA TYR A 185 -7.47 -2.99 -3.17
C TYR A 185 -7.46 -2.38 -4.56
N ARG A 186 -7.97 -3.12 -5.54
CA ARG A 186 -8.01 -2.68 -6.95
C ARG A 186 -8.99 -1.54 -7.18
N GLU A 187 -10.12 -1.55 -6.48
CA GLU A 187 -11.19 -0.56 -6.58
C GLU A 187 -10.87 0.73 -5.83
N GLU A 188 -9.97 0.66 -4.84
CA GLU A 188 -9.65 1.78 -3.95
C GLU A 188 -8.30 2.44 -4.26
N VAL A 189 -7.43 1.81 -5.09
CA VAL A 189 -6.05 2.26 -5.29
C VAL A 189 -5.92 3.70 -5.80
N TYR A 190 -6.89 4.21 -6.55
CA TYR A 190 -6.85 5.60 -7.02
C TYR A 190 -7.36 6.61 -5.99
N LYS A 191 -8.03 6.15 -4.92
CA LYS A 191 -8.48 7.04 -3.85
C LYS A 191 -7.31 7.44 -2.95
N GLU A 192 -6.59 6.45 -2.44
CA GLU A 192 -5.41 6.62 -1.58
C GLU A 192 -4.53 5.36 -1.65
N CYS A 193 -3.29 5.42 -1.14
CA CYS A 193 -2.40 4.27 -1.06
C CYS A 193 -3.03 3.16 -0.20
N VAL A 194 -3.34 2.02 -0.82
CA VAL A 194 -4.04 0.89 -0.19
C VAL A 194 -3.10 -0.13 0.46
N ILE A 195 -1.80 -0.07 0.16
CA ILE A 195 -0.77 -0.95 0.71
C ILE A 195 0.22 -0.07 1.46
N PRO A 196 0.17 -0.02 2.81
CA PRO A 196 1.10 0.79 3.59
C PRO A 196 2.55 0.39 3.34
N SER A 197 3.46 1.38 3.25
CA SER A 197 4.87 1.21 2.89
C SER A 197 5.60 0.14 3.72
N ASN A 198 5.19 -0.03 4.95
CA ASN A 198 5.80 -0.87 6.00
C ASN A 198 4.92 -2.06 6.42
N CYS A 199 3.88 -2.38 5.63
CA CYS A 199 2.95 -3.46 5.97
C CYS A 199 2.63 -4.36 4.78
N TRP A 200 3.66 -4.96 4.18
CA TRP A 200 3.52 -5.94 3.11
C TRP A 200 4.61 -7.02 3.17
N LEU A 201 4.30 -8.19 2.63
CA LEU A 201 5.21 -9.32 2.48
C LEU A 201 5.03 -9.88 1.07
N VAL A 202 6.12 -10.04 0.33
CA VAL A 202 6.11 -10.48 -1.07
C VAL A 202 7.28 -11.42 -1.34
N HIS A 203 7.13 -12.32 -2.32
CA HIS A 203 8.23 -13.17 -2.79
C HIS A 203 9.24 -12.33 -3.58
N ARG A 204 10.55 -12.59 -3.36
CA ARG A 204 11.65 -11.88 -4.03
C ARG A 204 11.49 -11.82 -5.54
N ASP A 205 11.24 -12.98 -6.19
CA ASP A 205 11.11 -13.04 -7.64
C ASP A 205 9.93 -12.20 -8.17
N ASP A 206 8.84 -12.08 -7.41
CA ASP A 206 7.71 -11.22 -7.78
C ASP A 206 8.05 -9.75 -7.56
N PHE A 207 8.81 -9.45 -6.52
CA PHE A 207 9.32 -8.11 -6.24
C PHE A 207 10.30 -7.65 -7.32
N ASP A 208 11.25 -8.51 -7.73
CA ASP A 208 12.18 -8.24 -8.83
C ASP A 208 11.45 -7.98 -10.16
N LYS A 209 10.44 -8.80 -10.51
CA LYS A 209 9.66 -8.64 -11.74
C LYS A 209 8.97 -7.29 -11.87
N ILE A 210 8.57 -6.68 -10.76
CA ILE A 210 7.93 -5.37 -10.76
C ILE A 210 8.94 -4.22 -10.63
N GLY A 211 10.25 -4.52 -10.61
CA GLY A 211 11.35 -3.55 -10.50
C GLY A 211 11.70 -3.15 -9.08
N ALA A 212 11.35 -3.95 -8.08
CA ALA A 212 11.76 -3.78 -6.68
C ALA A 212 11.75 -2.31 -6.21
N PHE A 213 12.87 -1.78 -5.71
CA PHE A 213 13.05 -0.38 -5.32
C PHE A 213 13.68 0.50 -6.43
N ASP A 214 13.73 0.06 -7.70
CA ASP A 214 14.47 0.74 -8.75
C ASP A 214 13.80 2.00 -9.30
N SER A 215 12.48 2.19 -9.06
CA SER A 215 11.76 3.39 -9.49
C SER A 215 12.18 4.62 -8.69
N ASP A 216 12.43 5.74 -9.39
CA ASP A 216 12.64 7.06 -8.78
C ASP A 216 11.37 7.90 -8.73
N THR A 217 10.22 7.31 -9.06
CA THR A 217 8.90 7.97 -9.01
C THR A 217 8.50 8.23 -7.57
N PHE A 218 8.04 9.43 -7.30
CA PHE A 218 7.61 9.85 -5.97
C PHE A 218 6.09 10.11 -5.91
N PRO A 219 5.39 9.77 -4.82
CA PRO A 219 5.92 9.08 -3.63
C PRO A 219 6.23 7.61 -3.94
N GLU A 220 7.36 7.15 -3.43
CA GLU A 220 7.93 5.84 -3.76
C GLU A 220 7.06 4.67 -3.29
N ASP A 221 6.39 4.83 -2.17
CA ASP A 221 5.50 3.83 -1.59
C ASP A 221 4.20 3.68 -2.40
N TYR A 222 3.65 4.79 -2.87
CA TYR A 222 2.43 4.76 -3.68
C TYR A 222 2.72 4.28 -5.11
N ASP A 223 3.87 4.64 -5.68
CA ASP A 223 4.35 4.07 -6.94
C ASP A 223 4.52 2.54 -6.81
N LEU A 224 5.15 2.09 -5.72
CA LEU A 224 5.32 0.66 -5.45
C LEU A 224 3.97 -0.05 -5.27
N CYS A 225 3.01 0.57 -4.59
CA CYS A 225 1.64 0.06 -4.47
C CYS A 225 1.00 -0.16 -5.84
N PHE A 226 1.10 0.81 -6.74
CA PHE A 226 0.61 0.66 -8.11
C PHE A 226 1.37 -0.41 -8.90
N ARG A 227 2.69 -0.53 -8.74
CA ARG A 227 3.50 -1.56 -9.43
C ARG A 227 3.13 -2.96 -8.98
N PHE A 228 2.84 -3.19 -7.71
CA PHE A 228 2.32 -4.47 -7.21
C PHE A 228 1.02 -4.86 -7.94
N ILE A 229 0.08 -3.93 -8.04
CA ILE A 229 -1.21 -4.17 -8.70
C ILE A 229 -1.04 -4.32 -10.22
N ALA A 230 -0.27 -3.44 -10.86
CA ALA A 230 0.00 -3.48 -12.30
C ALA A 230 0.77 -4.73 -12.72
N GLY A 231 1.63 -5.26 -11.85
CA GLY A 231 2.35 -6.52 -12.03
C GLY A 231 1.46 -7.77 -11.90
N GLY A 232 0.17 -7.59 -11.61
CA GLY A 232 -0.81 -8.69 -11.53
C GLY A 232 -0.72 -9.51 -10.25
N LEU A 233 -0.07 -9.00 -9.20
CA LEU A 233 -0.03 -9.70 -7.92
C LEU A 233 -1.43 -9.75 -7.28
N LYS A 234 -1.80 -10.93 -6.77
CA LYS A 234 -2.98 -11.07 -5.93
C LYS A 234 -2.72 -10.41 -4.57
N ILE A 235 -3.39 -9.31 -4.30
CA ILE A 235 -3.29 -8.66 -2.99
C ILE A 235 -4.20 -9.39 -2.01
N ILE A 236 -3.64 -9.86 -0.90
CA ILE A 236 -4.34 -10.58 0.16
C ILE A 236 -4.29 -9.72 1.42
N GLY A 237 -5.40 -9.10 1.74
CA GLY A 237 -5.54 -8.25 2.91
C GLY A 237 -5.98 -9.02 4.13
N LEU A 238 -5.28 -8.83 5.23
CA LEU A 238 -5.67 -9.35 6.53
C LEU A 238 -6.39 -8.25 7.31
N PRO A 239 -7.65 -8.45 7.72
CA PRO A 239 -8.40 -7.47 8.52
C PRO A 239 -7.91 -7.51 9.98
N LYS A 240 -6.62 -7.32 10.16
CA LYS A 240 -5.90 -7.30 11.44
C LYS A 240 -4.90 -6.15 11.40
N VAL A 241 -4.72 -5.46 12.53
CA VAL A 241 -3.62 -4.52 12.71
C VAL A 241 -2.32 -5.30 12.74
N LEU A 242 -1.48 -5.08 11.74
CA LEU A 242 -0.18 -5.73 11.57
C LEU A 242 0.97 -4.73 11.66
N HIS A 243 0.67 -3.45 11.87
CA HIS A 243 1.67 -2.42 11.99
C HIS A 243 1.15 -1.26 12.86
N HIS A 244 1.95 -0.82 13.81
CA HIS A 244 1.72 0.38 14.59
C HIS A 244 2.57 1.51 14.03
N TRP A 245 1.92 2.51 13.46
CA TRP A 245 2.53 3.62 12.72
C TRP A 245 2.65 4.83 13.63
N ARG A 246 3.89 5.22 13.95
CA ARG A 246 4.13 6.35 14.85
C ARG A 246 3.86 7.68 14.14
N ASP A 247 2.98 8.48 14.70
CA ASP A 247 2.77 9.86 14.29
C ASP A 247 3.64 10.80 15.15
N ARG A 248 4.48 11.59 14.49
CA ARG A 248 5.35 12.58 15.08
C ARG A 248 5.37 13.86 14.24
N ASN A 249 5.67 15.01 14.87
CA ASN A 249 5.54 16.32 14.22
C ASN A 249 6.55 16.56 13.10
N ASP A 250 7.72 15.91 13.15
CA ASP A 250 8.84 16.05 12.22
C ASP A 250 8.85 15.00 11.09
N ARG A 251 7.79 14.20 10.95
CA ARG A 251 7.68 13.22 9.85
C ARG A 251 7.82 13.89 8.48
N ILE A 252 8.50 13.22 7.56
CA ILE A 252 8.66 13.64 6.16
C ILE A 252 7.30 13.97 5.52
N SER A 253 6.29 13.16 5.75
CA SER A 253 4.92 13.38 5.24
C SER A 253 4.23 14.65 5.78
N ARG A 254 4.73 15.23 6.87
CA ARG A 254 4.25 16.50 7.43
C ARG A 254 5.11 17.70 7.03
N THR A 255 6.39 17.50 6.77
CA THR A 255 7.39 18.57 6.59
C THR A 255 7.74 18.86 5.14
N TRP A 256 7.67 17.86 4.26
CA TRP A 256 7.99 18.04 2.84
C TRP A 256 6.82 18.65 2.07
N GLU A 257 7.15 19.64 1.25
CA GLU A 257 6.18 20.40 0.45
C GLU A 257 5.43 19.51 -0.57
N VAL A 258 6.06 18.44 -1.03
CA VAL A 258 5.48 17.47 -1.98
C VAL A 258 4.27 16.74 -1.41
N TYR A 259 4.23 16.52 -0.08
CA TYR A 259 3.08 15.92 0.60
C TYR A 259 1.97 16.92 0.95
N LYS A 260 2.21 18.22 0.77
CA LYS A 260 1.29 19.29 1.20
C LYS A 260 -0.11 19.18 0.60
N ASP A 261 -0.20 18.68 -0.62
CA ASP A 261 -1.48 18.45 -1.31
C ASP A 261 -1.98 16.99 -1.19
N ASN A 262 -1.11 16.04 -0.87
CA ASN A 262 -1.35 14.59 -0.67
C ASN A 262 -2.33 13.94 -1.68
N ARG A 263 -2.39 14.48 -2.91
CA ARG A 263 -3.37 14.06 -3.91
C ARG A 263 -2.78 13.18 -5.00
N PHE A 264 -1.51 13.34 -5.30
CA PHE A 264 -0.73 12.59 -6.27
C PHE A 264 -1.45 12.30 -7.60
N PHE A 265 -2.16 13.31 -8.13
CA PHE A 265 -3.02 13.14 -9.31
C PHE A 265 -2.26 12.76 -10.56
N GLU A 266 -1.02 13.21 -10.72
CA GLU A 266 -0.18 12.82 -11.85
C GLU A 266 0.11 11.32 -11.83
N LEU A 267 0.54 10.79 -10.69
CA LEU A 267 0.79 9.37 -10.49
C LEU A 267 -0.49 8.54 -10.71
N LYS A 268 -1.60 8.95 -10.11
CA LYS A 268 -2.90 8.28 -10.24
C LYS A 268 -3.38 8.25 -11.69
N ALA A 269 -3.28 9.37 -12.41
CA ALA A 269 -3.65 9.48 -13.82
C ALA A 269 -2.75 8.57 -14.70
N HIS A 270 -1.42 8.63 -14.50
CA HIS A 270 -0.48 7.76 -15.20
C HIS A 270 -0.89 6.28 -15.10
N TYR A 271 -1.13 5.79 -13.87
CA TYR A 271 -1.49 4.38 -13.68
C TYR A 271 -2.91 4.05 -14.15
N PHE A 272 -3.85 5.00 -14.10
CA PHE A 272 -5.17 4.79 -14.68
C PHE A 272 -5.10 4.56 -16.19
N PHE A 273 -4.36 5.40 -16.90
CA PHE A 273 -4.18 5.25 -18.36
C PHE A 273 -3.42 3.96 -18.71
N LYS A 274 -2.49 3.54 -17.88
CA LYS A 274 -1.72 2.31 -18.07
C LYS A 274 -2.52 1.03 -17.79
N MET A 275 -3.41 1.03 -16.79
CA MET A 275 -4.00 -0.18 -16.22
C MET A 275 -5.47 -0.35 -16.55
N ASP A 276 -6.25 0.73 -16.57
CA ASP A 276 -7.71 0.67 -16.58
C ASP A 276 -8.37 1.38 -17.76
N ARG A 277 -7.69 2.31 -18.41
CA ARG A 277 -8.27 3.08 -19.52
C ARG A 277 -8.54 2.20 -20.74
N ASP A 278 -9.82 2.06 -21.08
CA ASP A 278 -10.28 1.50 -22.36
C ASP A 278 -10.67 2.64 -23.33
N LYS A 279 -9.83 2.93 -24.31
CA LYS A 279 -10.03 4.01 -25.29
C LYS A 279 -11.29 3.87 -26.15
N LYS A 280 -11.96 2.72 -26.15
CA LYS A 280 -13.25 2.50 -26.83
C LYS A 280 -14.43 3.03 -26.04
N ARG A 281 -14.25 3.33 -24.77
CA ARG A 281 -15.27 3.83 -23.84
C ARG A 281 -15.13 5.32 -23.66
N PRO A 282 -16.23 6.11 -23.58
CA PRO A 282 -16.16 7.52 -23.23
C PRO A 282 -15.50 7.71 -21.86
N LEU A 283 -14.60 8.71 -21.73
CA LEU A 283 -14.01 9.08 -20.46
C LEU A 283 -14.75 10.27 -19.85
N VAL A 284 -15.22 10.10 -18.62
CA VAL A 284 -15.93 11.13 -17.86
C VAL A 284 -15.13 11.52 -16.62
N LEU A 285 -14.97 12.82 -16.39
CA LEU A 285 -14.51 13.37 -15.12
C LEU A 285 -15.70 13.96 -14.37
N TRP A 286 -16.01 13.45 -13.18
CA TRP A 286 -17.07 13.96 -12.32
C TRP A 286 -16.49 14.79 -11.18
N GLY A 287 -16.81 16.07 -11.17
CA GLY A 287 -16.39 17.02 -10.16
C GLY A 287 -15.69 18.24 -10.75
N ALA A 288 -16.19 19.44 -10.43
CA ALA A 288 -15.71 20.72 -10.95
C ALA A 288 -15.06 21.60 -9.87
N GLY A 289 -14.70 21.03 -8.72
CA GLY A 289 -13.95 21.67 -7.65
C GLY A 289 -12.45 21.78 -7.96
N LYS A 290 -11.65 22.13 -6.94
CA LYS A 290 -10.18 22.22 -7.06
C LYS A 290 -9.60 20.91 -7.56
N ASN A 291 -9.97 19.78 -6.92
CA ASN A 291 -9.47 18.45 -7.30
C ASN A 291 -9.76 18.09 -8.76
N GLY A 292 -11.00 18.34 -9.23
CA GLY A 292 -11.36 18.08 -10.65
C GLY A 292 -10.55 18.92 -11.62
N LYS A 293 -10.32 20.20 -11.30
CA LYS A 293 -9.49 21.09 -12.13
C LYS A 293 -8.02 20.66 -12.18
N ASP A 294 -7.48 20.25 -11.04
CA ASP A 294 -6.08 19.83 -10.98
C ASP A 294 -5.89 18.47 -11.68
N LEU A 295 -6.81 17.52 -11.48
CA LEU A 295 -6.78 16.22 -12.15
C LEU A 295 -7.00 16.34 -13.67
N ALA A 296 -7.89 17.22 -14.11
CA ALA A 296 -8.15 17.46 -15.53
C ALA A 296 -6.90 17.86 -16.32
N LYS A 297 -5.95 18.58 -15.70
CA LYS A 297 -4.68 18.98 -16.34
C LYS A 297 -3.84 17.77 -16.77
N PHE A 298 -3.87 16.69 -15.98
CA PHE A 298 -3.16 15.45 -16.30
C PHE A 298 -3.96 14.59 -17.28
N ILE A 299 -5.27 14.49 -17.10
CA ILE A 299 -6.12 13.72 -18.01
C ILE A 299 -6.07 14.30 -19.43
N LEU A 300 -6.15 15.61 -19.59
CA LEU A 300 -6.15 16.28 -20.89
C LEU A 300 -4.81 16.19 -21.65
N LYS A 301 -3.73 15.78 -21.01
CA LYS A 301 -2.48 15.43 -21.70
C LYS A 301 -2.59 14.10 -22.48
N GLU A 302 -3.43 13.19 -22.02
CA GLU A 302 -3.55 11.81 -22.51
C GLU A 302 -4.86 11.57 -23.29
N GLU A 303 -5.89 12.39 -23.05
CA GLU A 303 -7.25 12.20 -23.56
C GLU A 303 -7.86 13.52 -24.04
N GLU A 304 -8.05 13.67 -25.36
CA GLU A 304 -8.62 14.88 -25.96
C GLU A 304 -10.14 14.96 -25.81
N ASN A 305 -10.83 13.80 -25.74
CA ASN A 305 -12.29 13.72 -25.74
C ASN A 305 -12.87 13.55 -24.33
N LEU A 306 -12.39 14.34 -23.37
CA LEU A 306 -12.87 14.32 -21.99
C LEU A 306 -14.28 14.90 -21.89
N ILE A 307 -15.21 14.15 -21.30
CA ILE A 307 -16.52 14.64 -20.89
C ILE A 307 -16.43 15.06 -19.44
N TRP A 308 -16.72 16.33 -19.13
CA TRP A 308 -16.58 16.83 -17.78
C TRP A 308 -17.93 17.21 -17.18
N VAL A 309 -18.31 16.58 -16.06
CA VAL A 309 -19.65 16.73 -15.48
C VAL A 309 -19.58 17.22 -14.01
N CYS A 310 -20.65 17.90 -13.61
CA CYS A 310 -20.87 18.29 -12.22
C CYS A 310 -22.38 18.46 -11.93
N ASP A 311 -22.68 18.70 -10.64
CA ASP A 311 -24.01 19.02 -10.10
C ASP A 311 -24.22 20.53 -9.85
N ASN A 312 -23.23 21.37 -10.13
CA ASN A 312 -23.27 22.79 -9.83
C ASN A 312 -23.75 23.61 -11.05
N ASP A 313 -25.01 24.06 -11.01
CA ASP A 313 -25.64 24.85 -12.07
C ASP A 313 -24.84 26.09 -12.46
N ASN A 314 -24.15 26.73 -11.54
CA ASN A 314 -23.29 27.88 -11.83
C ASN A 314 -22.07 27.56 -12.70
N LYS A 315 -21.75 26.30 -12.88
CA LYS A 315 -20.61 25.82 -13.68
C LYS A 315 -21.05 25.17 -14.99
N ILE A 316 -22.27 24.70 -15.08
CA ILE A 316 -22.81 24.06 -16.28
C ILE A 316 -22.78 25.04 -17.44
N GLY A 317 -22.32 24.58 -18.59
CA GLY A 317 -22.16 25.41 -19.81
C GLY A 317 -20.89 26.26 -19.85
N LYS A 318 -20.12 26.38 -18.72
CA LYS A 318 -18.83 27.10 -18.74
C LYS A 318 -17.74 26.22 -19.33
N ASP A 319 -16.83 26.87 -20.05
CA ASP A 319 -15.61 26.23 -20.54
C ASP A 319 -14.52 26.29 -19.50
N ILE A 320 -13.85 25.14 -19.27
CA ILE A 320 -12.68 25.02 -18.41
C ILE A 320 -11.64 24.16 -19.15
N TYR A 321 -10.51 24.74 -19.48
CA TYR A 321 -9.42 24.09 -20.23
C TYR A 321 -9.86 23.55 -21.61
N GLY A 322 -10.78 24.23 -22.30
CA GLY A 322 -11.31 23.81 -23.60
C GLY A 322 -12.42 22.75 -23.52
N VAL A 323 -12.85 22.37 -22.30
CA VAL A 323 -13.92 21.40 -22.10
C VAL A 323 -15.17 22.08 -21.52
N LYS A 324 -16.30 21.97 -22.23
CA LYS A 324 -17.57 22.52 -21.78
C LYS A 324 -18.19 21.64 -20.69
N MET A 325 -18.43 22.26 -19.54
CA MET A 325 -19.02 21.57 -18.37
C MET A 325 -20.46 21.16 -18.65
N GLN A 326 -20.80 19.91 -18.32
CA GLN A 326 -22.13 19.33 -18.47
C GLN A 326 -22.76 18.98 -17.11
N HIS A 327 -24.08 18.88 -17.07
CA HIS A 327 -24.79 18.31 -15.92
C HIS A 327 -24.52 16.80 -15.85
N PHE A 328 -24.38 16.23 -14.65
CA PHE A 328 -24.02 14.82 -14.46
C PHE A 328 -25.04 13.85 -15.09
N SER A 329 -26.32 14.22 -15.22
CA SER A 329 -27.33 13.39 -15.90
C SER A 329 -27.00 13.09 -17.37
N SER A 330 -26.09 13.83 -17.99
CA SER A 330 -25.62 13.50 -19.34
C SER A 330 -24.94 12.13 -19.46
N ILE A 331 -24.47 11.58 -18.34
CA ILE A 331 -23.85 10.25 -18.26
C ILE A 331 -24.81 9.15 -18.71
N GLU A 332 -26.11 9.29 -18.44
CA GLU A 332 -27.15 8.31 -18.82
C GLU A 332 -27.23 8.05 -20.34
N ARG A 333 -26.78 9.03 -21.13
CA ARG A 333 -26.80 8.94 -22.59
C ARG A 333 -25.54 8.31 -23.18
N LEU A 334 -24.54 8.03 -22.34
CA LEU A 334 -23.27 7.48 -22.79
C LEU A 334 -23.30 5.95 -22.78
N ASN A 335 -22.69 5.37 -23.79
CA ASN A 335 -22.56 3.92 -23.87
C ASN A 335 -21.37 3.46 -23.05
N SER A 336 -21.64 2.83 -21.90
CA SER A 336 -20.63 2.21 -21.03
C SER A 336 -19.42 3.12 -20.72
N PRO A 337 -19.60 4.32 -20.13
CA PRO A 337 -18.50 5.23 -19.86
C PRO A 337 -17.56 4.70 -18.78
N GLN A 338 -16.33 5.25 -18.76
CA GLN A 338 -15.42 5.14 -17.61
C GLN A 338 -15.42 6.48 -16.87
N ILE A 339 -15.66 6.46 -15.56
CA ILE A 339 -15.93 7.67 -14.78
C ILE A 339 -14.87 7.83 -13.69
N ILE A 340 -14.10 8.91 -13.78
CA ILE A 340 -13.16 9.34 -12.74
C ILE A 340 -13.88 10.34 -11.83
N ILE A 341 -13.89 10.08 -10.52
CA ILE A 341 -14.59 10.90 -9.55
C ILE A 341 -13.58 11.69 -8.71
N ALA A 342 -13.62 13.03 -8.85
CA ALA A 342 -12.75 13.98 -8.15
C ALA A 342 -13.47 14.73 -7.01
N VAL A 343 -14.58 14.17 -6.52
CA VAL A 343 -15.35 14.73 -5.40
C VAL A 343 -14.72 14.28 -4.10
N ALA A 344 -14.25 15.23 -3.27
CA ALA A 344 -13.52 14.93 -2.03
C ALA A 344 -14.41 14.82 -0.79
N SER A 345 -15.55 15.52 -0.75
CA SER A 345 -16.41 15.51 0.43
C SER A 345 -17.07 14.13 0.62
N PRO A 346 -17.08 13.58 1.85
CA PRO A 346 -17.71 12.28 2.11
C PRO A 346 -19.19 12.24 1.71
N ASP A 347 -19.93 13.34 1.92
CA ASP A 347 -21.34 13.45 1.53
C ASP A 347 -21.50 13.40 0.02
N GLY A 348 -20.72 14.20 -0.71
CA GLY A 348 -20.73 14.19 -2.16
C GLY A 348 -20.32 12.83 -2.75
N GLN A 349 -19.35 12.13 -2.15
CA GLN A 349 -19.01 10.77 -2.57
C GLN A 349 -20.17 9.80 -2.37
N ARG A 350 -20.94 9.93 -1.27
CA ARG A 350 -22.13 9.10 -1.05
C ARG A 350 -23.24 9.36 -2.08
N GLU A 351 -23.45 10.64 -2.42
CA GLU A 351 -24.41 11.02 -3.45
C GLU A 351 -24.02 10.48 -4.82
N VAL A 352 -22.79 10.72 -5.26
CA VAL A 352 -22.26 10.18 -6.52
C VAL A 352 -22.38 8.67 -6.58
N LYS A 353 -22.03 7.96 -5.50
CA LYS A 353 -22.14 6.51 -5.42
C LYS A 353 -23.61 6.05 -5.57
N ARG A 354 -24.55 6.76 -4.94
CA ARG A 354 -25.98 6.45 -5.07
C ARG A 354 -26.47 6.57 -6.51
N GLU A 355 -26.15 7.68 -7.19
CA GLU A 355 -26.51 7.90 -8.60
C GLU A 355 -25.91 6.82 -9.52
N LEU A 356 -24.62 6.48 -9.33
CA LEU A 356 -23.96 5.44 -10.15
C LEU A 356 -24.52 4.04 -9.90
N ASN A 357 -24.95 3.74 -8.65
CA ASN A 357 -25.62 2.48 -8.34
C ASN A 357 -27.00 2.36 -9.00
N VAL A 358 -27.76 3.46 -9.10
CA VAL A 358 -29.05 3.50 -9.86
C VAL A 358 -28.82 3.17 -11.34
N LEU A 359 -27.69 3.61 -11.89
CA LEU A 359 -27.29 3.32 -13.27
C LEU A 359 -26.59 1.96 -13.43
N ASN A 360 -26.50 1.15 -12.36
CA ASN A 360 -25.83 -0.15 -12.34
C ASN A 360 -24.34 -0.13 -12.74
N TYR A 361 -23.64 0.98 -12.52
CA TYR A 361 -22.20 1.05 -12.75
C TYR A 361 -21.42 0.40 -11.60
N LEU A 362 -20.36 -0.31 -11.95
CA LEU A 362 -19.53 -1.09 -11.03
C LEU A 362 -18.23 -0.36 -10.69
N LYS A 363 -17.96 -0.19 -9.38
CA LYS A 363 -16.68 0.34 -8.90
C LYS A 363 -15.52 -0.56 -9.34
N GLY A 364 -14.40 0.05 -9.73
CA GLY A 364 -13.23 -0.68 -10.23
C GLY A 364 -13.33 -1.18 -11.66
N LYS A 365 -14.48 -0.97 -12.33
CA LYS A 365 -14.72 -1.32 -13.74
C LYS A 365 -15.25 -0.12 -14.54
N ASP A 366 -16.27 0.54 -13.99
CA ASP A 366 -16.96 1.64 -14.67
C ASP A 366 -16.65 2.97 -13.99
N TYR A 367 -16.32 2.99 -12.70
CA TYR A 367 -15.94 4.21 -12.01
C TYR A 367 -14.90 4.00 -10.91
N TRP A 368 -14.13 5.06 -10.64
CA TRP A 368 -13.09 5.12 -9.61
C TRP A 368 -13.09 6.46 -8.89
N PHE A 369 -12.89 6.45 -7.57
CA PHE A 369 -12.64 7.66 -6.79
C PHE A 369 -11.15 8.01 -6.81
N PHE A 370 -10.84 9.29 -7.03
CA PHE A 370 -9.48 9.83 -7.07
C PHE A 370 -9.19 10.81 -5.92
N ALA A 371 -10.19 11.08 -5.07
CA ALA A 371 -10.05 11.98 -3.95
C ALA A 371 -10.85 11.48 -2.74
#